data_778006336875d5ba23b6f4aee5d79d97
#
_entry.id   778006336875d5ba23b6f4aee5d79d97
#
_cell.length_a   1.000
_cell.length_b   1.000
_cell.length_c   1.000
_cell.angle_alpha   90.00
_cell.angle_beta   90.00
_cell.angle_gamma   90.00
#
_symmetry.space_group_name_H-M   'P 1'
#
loop_
_entity.id
_entity.type
_entity.pdbx_description
1 polymer ?
#
loop_
_entity_poly.entity_id
_entity_poly.type
_entity_poly.pdbx_seq_one_letter_code
_entity_poly.pdbx_strand_id
1 'polypeptide(L)'
;MSIQFPSPPPEVTEAISSRIRDVAMTPRGAARGLGGAAPTELTLSMPHDVYVLGADDVIAGRVPDSTKLTGWRFIMYGQDGAVASAETQVAPDGRHRFAAFNSGPFVSETVDNVDRMNAEPAMRGQQPTLSLLRIPAVHLTALWLHDADGDTFTPLAPASEGLEPNRPYTSAELFDVLRTQAQARVGVGVDDITGG
;
A
#
# COMPACT_ATOMS: atom_id res chain seq x y z
N MET A 1 19.93 0.95 -10.89
CA MET A 1 18.84 1.87 -11.02
C MET A 1 17.80 1.56 -10.01
N SER A 2 17.13 2.56 -9.48
CA SER A 2 16.29 2.33 -8.29
C SER A 2 14.89 2.91 -8.50
N ILE A 3 13.90 2.21 -7.95
CA ILE A 3 12.56 2.72 -7.74
C ILE A 3 12.66 4.07 -7.05
N GLN A 4 11.92 5.04 -7.56
CA GLN A 4 11.82 6.37 -6.97
C GLN A 4 10.72 6.38 -5.91
N PHE A 5 11.00 7.04 -4.81
CA PHE A 5 10.02 7.27 -3.76
C PHE A 5 9.56 8.72 -3.85
N PRO A 6 8.25 8.98 -3.93
CA PRO A 6 7.74 10.34 -3.96
C PRO A 6 8.06 11.08 -2.66
N SER A 7 8.21 12.40 -2.76
CA SER A 7 8.48 13.24 -1.58
C SER A 7 7.17 13.54 -0.85
N PRO A 8 6.99 13.08 0.38
CA PRO A 8 5.77 13.37 1.14
C PRO A 8 5.71 14.85 1.56
N PRO A 9 4.52 15.44 1.66
CA PRO A 9 4.36 16.74 2.29
C PRO A 9 4.94 16.76 3.72
N PRO A 10 5.53 17.87 4.20
CA PRO A 10 6.15 17.94 5.52
C PRO A 10 5.21 17.55 6.68
N GLU A 11 3.93 17.89 6.59
CA GLU A 11 2.92 17.54 7.58
C GLU A 11 2.69 16.02 7.72
N VAL A 12 2.93 15.24 6.66
CA VAL A 12 2.84 13.78 6.70
C VAL A 12 3.93 13.20 7.60
N THR A 13 5.16 13.62 7.38
CA THR A 13 6.31 13.17 8.17
C THR A 13 6.19 13.62 9.63
N GLU A 14 5.71 14.86 9.86
CA GLU A 14 5.51 15.38 11.21
C GLU A 14 4.41 14.62 11.96
N ALA A 15 3.30 14.28 11.32
CA ALA A 15 2.21 13.49 11.93
C ALA A 15 2.71 12.14 12.43
N ILE A 16 3.55 11.44 11.65
CA ILE A 16 4.14 10.16 12.04
C ILE A 16 5.18 10.34 13.14
N SER A 17 6.10 11.30 12.98
CA SER A 17 7.19 11.55 13.95
C SER A 17 6.65 11.98 15.30
N SER A 18 5.60 12.80 15.33
CA SER A 18 4.90 13.16 16.58
C SER A 18 4.35 11.92 17.27
N ARG A 19 3.71 11.02 16.50
CA ARG A 19 3.15 9.81 17.07
C ARG A 19 4.21 8.84 17.59
N ILE A 20 5.35 8.72 16.91
CA ILE A 20 6.49 7.94 17.40
C ILE A 20 6.98 8.49 18.75
N ARG A 21 7.12 9.82 18.87
CA ARG A 21 7.51 10.47 20.15
C ARG A 21 6.50 10.21 21.27
N ASP A 22 5.19 10.31 20.98
CA ASP A 22 4.14 10.02 21.97
C ASP A 22 4.21 8.60 22.48
N VAL A 23 4.43 7.62 21.58
CA VAL A 23 4.57 6.20 21.93
C VAL A 23 5.82 5.97 22.76
N ALA A 24 6.94 6.64 22.45
CA ALA A 24 8.19 6.55 23.21
C ALA A 24 8.03 7.01 24.67
N MET A 25 7.15 7.97 24.92
CA MET A 25 6.87 8.51 26.25
C MET A 25 5.86 7.69 27.07
N THR A 26 5.27 6.64 26.49
CA THR A 26 4.20 5.87 27.13
C THR A 26 4.66 4.45 27.43
N PRO A 27 4.79 4.03 28.73
CA PRO A 27 5.33 2.72 29.11
C PRO A 27 4.60 1.50 28.54
N ARG A 28 3.34 1.64 28.13
CA ARG A 28 2.52 0.58 27.55
C ARG A 28 2.47 0.61 26.01
N GLY A 29 3.03 1.64 25.38
CA GLY A 29 2.94 1.87 23.94
C GLY A 29 3.99 1.13 23.12
N ALA A 30 5.07 0.69 23.72
CA ALA A 30 6.25 0.18 23.03
C ALA A 30 6.03 -1.13 22.24
N ALA A 31 4.92 -1.85 22.46
CA ALA A 31 4.79 -3.20 21.93
C ALA A 31 3.77 -3.37 20.79
N ARG A 32 2.80 -2.49 20.62
CA ARG A 32 1.75 -2.70 19.62
C ARG A 32 2.05 -1.95 18.33
N GLY A 33 2.32 -2.70 17.27
CA GLY A 33 2.49 -2.19 15.91
C GLY A 33 3.92 -1.79 15.53
N LEU A 34 4.87 -1.80 16.46
CA LEU A 34 6.28 -1.46 16.19
C LEU A 34 7.22 -2.67 16.12
N GLY A 35 6.68 -3.89 16.00
CA GLY A 35 7.49 -5.10 15.88
C GLY A 35 8.45 -5.37 17.07
N GLY A 36 8.22 -4.72 18.23
CA GLY A 36 9.10 -4.83 19.39
C GLY A 36 10.30 -3.87 19.41
N ALA A 37 10.49 -3.06 18.36
CA ALA A 37 11.59 -2.09 18.30
C ALA A 37 11.38 -0.90 19.24
N ALA A 38 12.47 -0.35 19.77
CA ALA A 38 12.42 0.88 20.56
C ALA A 38 12.10 2.08 19.65
N PRO A 39 11.12 2.93 20.01
CA PRO A 39 10.71 4.07 19.17
C PRO A 39 11.86 5.04 18.80
N THR A 40 12.88 5.15 19.68
CA THR A 40 14.04 6.02 19.47
C THR A 40 15.04 5.52 18.43
N GLU A 41 14.93 4.26 18.04
CA GLU A 41 15.83 3.59 17.10
C GLU A 41 15.21 3.44 15.70
N LEU A 42 13.99 3.94 15.52
CA LEU A 42 13.24 3.78 14.28
C LEU A 42 13.61 4.85 13.26
N THR A 43 13.85 4.41 12.03
CA THR A 43 14.04 5.27 10.86
C THR A 43 12.91 5.09 9.87
N LEU A 44 12.33 6.19 9.39
CA LEU A 44 11.33 6.19 8.32
C LEU A 44 12.03 6.11 6.95
N SER A 45 11.58 5.20 6.12
CA SER A 45 12.12 4.97 4.77
C SER A 45 11.01 4.63 3.78
N MET A 46 11.33 4.59 2.50
CA MET A 46 10.42 4.19 1.41
C MET A 46 9.05 4.89 1.48
N PRO A 47 9.00 6.25 1.54
CA PRO A 47 7.71 6.95 1.50
C PRO A 47 6.99 6.64 0.20
N HIS A 48 5.71 6.28 0.27
CA HIS A 48 4.87 6.09 -0.89
C HIS A 48 3.41 6.43 -0.58
N ASP A 49 2.74 6.96 -1.59
CA ASP A 49 1.32 7.31 -1.54
C ASP A 49 0.46 6.04 -1.48
N VAL A 50 -0.68 6.14 -0.82
CA VAL A 50 -1.66 5.07 -0.72
C VAL A 50 -2.92 5.49 -1.45
N TYR A 51 -3.27 4.74 -2.48
CA TYR A 51 -4.47 4.92 -3.27
C TYR A 51 -5.49 3.83 -2.98
N VAL A 52 -6.76 4.21 -3.05
CA VAL A 52 -7.89 3.28 -2.95
C VAL A 52 -8.73 3.38 -4.22
N LEU A 53 -9.20 2.23 -4.70
CA LEU A 53 -10.13 2.10 -5.80
C LEU A 53 -11.39 1.38 -5.33
N GLY A 54 -12.57 1.91 -5.72
CA GLY A 54 -13.86 1.32 -5.39
C GLY A 54 -14.24 0.16 -6.33
N ALA A 55 -15.13 -0.73 -5.88
CA ALA A 55 -15.64 -1.83 -6.70
C ALA A 55 -16.34 -1.34 -7.96
N ASP A 56 -17.15 -0.28 -7.85
CA ASP A 56 -17.89 0.29 -8.98
C ASP A 56 -16.96 0.82 -10.08
N ASP A 57 -15.81 1.38 -9.70
CA ASP A 57 -14.83 1.87 -10.67
C ASP A 57 -14.10 0.70 -11.35
N VAL A 58 -13.82 -0.38 -10.64
CA VAL A 58 -13.25 -1.61 -11.21
C VAL A 58 -14.23 -2.21 -12.23
N ILE A 59 -15.50 -2.37 -11.85
CA ILE A 59 -16.55 -2.94 -12.71
C ILE A 59 -16.76 -2.07 -13.96
N ALA A 60 -16.77 -0.76 -13.80
CA ALA A 60 -16.98 0.19 -14.88
C ALA A 60 -15.74 0.41 -15.78
N GLY A 61 -14.60 -0.18 -15.42
CA GLY A 61 -13.35 -0.04 -16.17
C GLY A 61 -12.71 1.34 -16.11
N ARG A 62 -13.04 2.14 -15.06
CA ARG A 62 -12.44 3.47 -14.82
C ARG A 62 -11.15 3.37 -14.03
N VAL A 63 -10.23 2.57 -14.49
CA VAL A 63 -9.01 2.20 -13.77
C VAL A 63 -7.76 2.46 -14.64
N PRO A 64 -6.67 2.96 -14.07
CA PRO A 64 -6.48 3.40 -12.67
C PRO A 64 -6.97 4.82 -12.37
N ASP A 65 -7.49 5.57 -13.35
CA ASP A 65 -7.76 7.02 -13.29
C ASP A 65 -8.73 7.46 -12.19
N SER A 66 -9.59 6.55 -11.70
CA SER A 66 -10.53 6.83 -10.62
C SER A 66 -9.98 6.55 -9.22
N THR A 67 -8.69 6.24 -9.10
CA THR A 67 -8.07 6.02 -7.79
C THR A 67 -8.08 7.30 -6.96
N LYS A 68 -8.26 7.14 -5.65
CA LYS A 68 -8.27 8.24 -4.70
C LYS A 68 -7.06 8.14 -3.78
N LEU A 69 -6.28 9.20 -3.70
CA LEU A 69 -5.23 9.33 -2.69
C LEU A 69 -5.88 9.34 -1.31
N THR A 70 -5.53 8.39 -0.46
CA THR A 70 -6.09 8.25 0.88
C THR A 70 -5.08 8.49 1.99
N GLY A 71 -3.79 8.51 1.69
CA GLY A 71 -2.74 8.76 2.66
C GLY A 71 -1.36 8.43 2.14
N TRP A 72 -0.46 8.26 3.09
CA TRP A 72 0.94 7.90 2.88
C TRP A 72 1.33 6.72 3.75
N ARG A 73 2.25 5.91 3.25
CA ARG A 73 2.86 4.82 3.99
C ARG A 73 4.38 4.95 3.97
N PHE A 74 5.01 4.62 5.11
CA PHE A 74 6.45 4.52 5.26
C PHE A 74 6.79 3.14 5.81
N ILE A 75 7.91 2.60 5.39
CA ILE A 75 8.51 1.44 6.06
C ILE A 75 9.40 1.97 7.18
N MET A 76 9.27 1.37 8.36
CA MET A 76 10.03 1.71 9.55
C MET A 76 11.12 0.66 9.76
N TYR A 77 12.36 1.12 9.82
CA TYR A 77 13.52 0.28 10.05
C TYR A 77 14.00 0.43 11.49
N GLY A 78 14.24 -0.70 12.16
CA GLY A 78 15.01 -0.80 13.41
C GLY A 78 16.42 -1.28 13.12
N GLN A 79 17.12 -1.73 14.16
CA GLN A 79 18.51 -2.20 14.05
C GLN A 79 18.65 -3.44 13.13
N ASP A 80 17.69 -4.35 13.17
CA ASP A 80 17.73 -5.64 12.48
C ASP A 80 16.96 -5.65 11.14
N GLY A 81 16.51 -4.48 10.65
CA GLY A 81 15.79 -4.37 9.39
C GLY A 81 14.41 -3.73 9.51
N ALA A 82 13.53 -4.00 8.54
CA ALA A 82 12.18 -3.47 8.52
C ALA A 82 11.31 -4.16 9.58
N VAL A 83 10.71 -3.37 10.48
CA VAL A 83 9.96 -3.86 11.65
C VAL A 83 8.46 -3.56 11.58
N ALA A 84 8.10 -2.47 10.94
CA ALA A 84 6.72 -2.00 10.86
C ALA A 84 6.52 -1.07 9.65
N SER A 85 5.28 -0.68 9.40
CA SER A 85 4.96 0.48 8.58
C SER A 85 4.18 1.51 9.39
N ALA A 86 4.34 2.79 9.04
CA ALA A 86 3.55 3.89 9.56
C ALA A 86 2.69 4.46 8.45
N GLU A 87 1.41 4.69 8.74
CA GLU A 87 0.47 5.21 7.76
C GLU A 87 -0.21 6.48 8.26
N THR A 88 -0.46 7.41 7.32
CA THR A 88 -1.37 8.52 7.50
C THR A 88 -2.62 8.34 6.66
N GLN A 89 -3.65 9.09 6.97
CA GLN A 89 -4.86 9.20 6.16
C GLN A 89 -5.19 10.66 5.89
N VAL A 90 -5.79 10.91 4.74
CA VAL A 90 -6.37 12.23 4.41
C VAL A 90 -7.68 12.37 5.16
N ALA A 91 -7.78 13.34 6.04
CA ALA A 91 -9.00 13.67 6.76
C ALA A 91 -9.98 14.48 5.88
N PRO A 92 -11.26 14.62 6.27
CA PRO A 92 -12.25 15.41 5.50
C PRO A 92 -11.86 16.88 5.27
N ASP A 93 -10.99 17.42 6.12
CA ASP A 93 -10.43 18.77 5.98
C ASP A 93 -9.22 18.84 5.04
N GLY A 94 -8.87 17.73 4.36
CA GLY A 94 -7.75 17.61 3.45
C GLY A 94 -6.39 17.44 4.14
N ARG A 95 -6.33 17.48 5.46
CA ARG A 95 -5.07 17.32 6.19
C ARG A 95 -4.70 15.86 6.40
N HIS A 96 -3.41 15.58 6.38
CA HIS A 96 -2.89 14.27 6.73
C HIS A 96 -2.85 14.08 8.25
N ARG A 97 -3.42 12.99 8.74
CA ARG A 97 -3.39 12.59 10.15
C ARG A 97 -2.80 11.21 10.27
N PHE A 98 -2.08 10.96 11.36
CA PHE A 98 -1.62 9.60 11.67
C PHE A 98 -2.81 8.62 11.73
N ALA A 99 -2.67 7.49 11.05
CA ALA A 99 -3.70 6.44 11.00
C ALA A 99 -3.30 5.22 11.85
N ALA A 100 -2.17 4.60 11.54
CA ALA A 100 -1.75 3.37 12.20
C ALA A 100 -0.25 3.10 12.08
N PHE A 101 0.25 2.30 13.03
CA PHE A 101 1.41 1.46 12.83
C PHE A 101 0.94 0.04 12.53
N ASN A 102 1.53 -0.59 11.52
CA ASN A 102 1.22 -1.96 11.14
C ASN A 102 2.51 -2.77 11.11
N SER A 103 2.48 -3.96 11.72
CA SER A 103 3.53 -4.97 11.62
C SER A 103 2.97 -6.21 10.94
N GLY A 104 3.82 -7.05 10.41
CA GLY A 104 3.42 -8.31 9.79
C GLY A 104 3.83 -8.44 8.32
N PRO A 105 3.27 -9.43 7.59
CA PRO A 105 3.77 -9.85 6.29
C PRO A 105 3.84 -8.74 5.23
N PHE A 106 2.90 -7.82 5.20
CA PHE A 106 2.91 -6.72 4.23
C PHE A 106 4.12 -5.77 4.34
N VAL A 107 4.80 -5.76 5.49
CA VAL A 107 6.03 -4.97 5.67
C VAL A 107 7.18 -5.63 4.95
N SER A 108 7.47 -6.91 5.26
CA SER A 108 8.52 -7.69 4.60
C SER A 108 8.24 -7.86 3.12
N GLU A 109 7.01 -8.19 2.73
CA GLU A 109 6.60 -8.31 1.33
C GLU A 109 6.86 -7.01 0.53
N THR A 110 6.63 -5.84 1.13
CA THR A 110 6.94 -4.57 0.46
C THR A 110 8.44 -4.44 0.20
N VAL A 111 9.29 -4.70 1.22
CA VAL A 111 10.75 -4.58 1.11
C VAL A 111 11.29 -5.60 0.11
N ASP A 112 10.91 -6.87 0.25
CA ASP A 112 11.38 -7.96 -0.61
C ASP A 112 11.02 -7.73 -2.08
N ASN A 113 9.83 -7.19 -2.36
CA ASN A 113 9.41 -6.86 -3.72
C ASN A 113 10.18 -5.66 -4.28
N VAL A 114 10.38 -4.59 -3.49
CA VAL A 114 11.17 -3.43 -3.91
C VAL A 114 12.61 -3.85 -4.23
N ASP A 115 13.21 -4.69 -3.39
CA ASP A 115 14.58 -5.19 -3.61
C ASP A 115 14.66 -6.06 -4.86
N ARG A 116 13.70 -6.96 -5.06
CA ARG A 116 13.60 -7.81 -6.26
C ARG A 116 13.46 -6.97 -7.52
N MET A 117 12.53 -6.01 -7.53
CA MET A 117 12.31 -5.14 -8.68
C MET A 117 13.55 -4.29 -9.02
N ASN A 118 14.26 -3.78 -8.01
CA ASN A 118 15.51 -3.06 -8.20
C ASN A 118 16.63 -3.94 -8.79
N ALA A 119 16.61 -5.25 -8.51
CA ALA A 119 17.58 -6.21 -9.04
C ALA A 119 17.29 -6.65 -10.49
N GLU A 120 16.04 -6.46 -10.97
CA GLU A 120 15.62 -6.90 -12.29
C GLU A 120 16.35 -6.18 -13.43
N PRO A 121 16.97 -6.92 -14.39
CA PRO A 121 17.64 -6.31 -15.53
C PRO A 121 16.71 -5.48 -16.42
N ALA A 122 15.44 -5.85 -16.54
CA ALA A 122 14.43 -5.15 -17.33
C ALA A 122 14.17 -3.73 -16.79
N MET A 123 14.38 -3.50 -15.51
CA MET A 123 14.24 -2.20 -14.86
C MET A 123 15.42 -1.23 -15.15
N ARG A 124 16.47 -1.71 -15.85
CA ARG A 124 17.63 -0.88 -16.19
C ARG A 124 17.23 0.21 -17.18
N GLY A 125 17.39 1.46 -16.83
CA GLY A 125 17.02 2.61 -17.65
C GLY A 125 15.73 3.29 -17.16
N GLN A 126 14.88 2.63 -16.40
CA GLN A 126 13.63 3.15 -15.86
C GLN A 126 13.81 3.74 -14.45
N GLN A 127 12.94 4.68 -14.09
CA GLN A 127 12.86 5.28 -12.75
C GLN A 127 11.41 5.36 -12.31
N PRO A 128 10.73 4.20 -12.19
CA PRO A 128 9.33 4.21 -11.79
C PRO A 128 9.16 4.74 -10.38
N THR A 129 8.07 5.45 -10.16
CA THR A 129 7.66 5.94 -8.84
C THR A 129 6.78 4.90 -8.17
N LEU A 130 7.05 4.62 -6.88
CA LEU A 130 6.29 3.67 -6.08
C LEU A 130 5.08 4.32 -5.45
N SER A 131 3.94 3.65 -5.58
CA SER A 131 2.70 3.87 -4.82
C SER A 131 2.15 2.54 -4.28
N LEU A 132 1.13 2.58 -3.45
CA LEU A 132 0.38 1.41 -2.98
C LEU A 132 -1.07 1.53 -3.44
N LEU A 133 -1.57 0.50 -4.12
CA LEU A 133 -2.99 0.40 -4.48
C LEU A 133 -3.71 -0.56 -3.55
N ARG A 134 -4.87 -0.14 -3.03
CA ARG A 134 -5.79 -0.99 -2.28
C ARG A 134 -7.14 -1.03 -2.96
N ILE A 135 -7.69 -2.22 -3.11
CA ILE A 135 -9.06 -2.46 -3.59
C ILE A 135 -9.77 -3.36 -2.56
N PRO A 136 -10.38 -2.76 -1.52
CA PRO A 136 -10.95 -3.52 -0.39
C PRO A 136 -12.00 -4.55 -0.81
N ALA A 137 -12.81 -4.23 -1.81
CA ALA A 137 -13.89 -5.09 -2.30
C ALA A 137 -13.41 -6.47 -2.80
N VAL A 138 -12.17 -6.56 -3.26
CA VAL A 138 -11.54 -7.79 -3.74
C VAL A 138 -10.33 -8.19 -2.90
N HIS A 139 -10.16 -7.58 -1.71
CA HIS A 139 -9.04 -7.82 -0.78
C HIS A 139 -7.64 -7.70 -1.43
N LEU A 140 -7.49 -6.79 -2.39
CA LEU A 140 -6.21 -6.53 -3.03
C LEU A 140 -5.43 -5.45 -2.29
N THR A 141 -4.15 -5.73 -2.07
CA THR A 141 -3.10 -4.74 -1.81
C THR A 141 -1.96 -5.02 -2.78
N ALA A 142 -1.59 -4.03 -3.59
CA ALA A 142 -0.54 -4.17 -4.60
C ALA A 142 0.43 -2.99 -4.57
N LEU A 143 1.70 -3.24 -4.80
CA LEU A 143 2.64 -2.19 -5.15
C LEU A 143 2.32 -1.73 -6.57
N TRP A 144 2.33 -0.44 -6.77
CA TRP A 144 2.02 0.19 -8.04
C TRP A 144 3.20 1.05 -8.49
N LEU A 145 3.81 0.66 -9.60
CA LEU A 145 4.89 1.39 -10.22
C LEU A 145 4.38 2.20 -11.39
N HIS A 146 4.68 3.50 -11.39
CA HIS A 146 4.37 4.43 -12.47
C HIS A 146 5.64 4.81 -13.21
N ASP A 147 5.66 4.69 -14.51
CA ASP A 147 6.70 5.27 -15.36
C ASP A 147 6.14 5.77 -16.70
N ALA A 148 7.04 6.19 -17.59
CA ALA A 148 6.65 6.69 -18.91
C ALA A 148 6.10 5.59 -19.84
N ASP A 149 6.40 4.33 -19.57
CA ASP A 149 5.98 3.17 -20.36
C ASP A 149 4.64 2.60 -19.86
N GLY A 150 4.14 3.07 -18.72
CA GLY A 150 2.85 2.71 -18.14
C GLY A 150 2.90 2.26 -16.69
N ASP A 151 1.82 1.62 -16.27
CA ASP A 151 1.61 1.17 -14.90
C ASP A 151 1.85 -0.33 -14.75
N THR A 152 2.59 -0.69 -13.71
CA THR A 152 2.80 -2.09 -13.31
C THR A 152 2.35 -2.29 -11.87
N PHE A 153 1.61 -3.37 -11.64
CA PHE A 153 1.06 -3.72 -10.32
C PHE A 153 1.60 -5.06 -9.86
N THR A 154 2.09 -5.11 -8.63
CA THR A 154 2.58 -6.34 -8.00
C THR A 154 1.75 -6.64 -6.75
N PRO A 155 0.80 -7.61 -6.81
CA PRO A 155 0.01 -8.01 -5.66
C PRO A 155 0.90 -8.52 -4.52
N LEU A 156 0.64 -8.03 -3.30
CA LEU A 156 1.29 -8.54 -2.08
C LEU A 156 0.55 -9.77 -1.55
N ALA A 157 1.25 -10.66 -0.86
CA ALA A 157 0.64 -11.82 -0.22
C ALA A 157 -0.12 -11.43 1.08
N PRO A 158 -1.33 -11.97 1.31
CA PRO A 158 -2.08 -12.85 0.43
C PRO A 158 -2.70 -12.06 -0.75
N ALA A 159 -2.59 -12.60 -1.96
CA ALA A 159 -3.18 -12.00 -3.15
C ALA A 159 -4.66 -12.38 -3.30
N SER A 160 -5.40 -11.56 -4.07
CA SER A 160 -6.78 -11.89 -4.45
C SER A 160 -6.83 -13.16 -5.28
N GLU A 161 -7.96 -13.85 -5.25
CA GLU A 161 -8.19 -15.06 -6.06
C GLU A 161 -7.86 -14.80 -7.54
N GLY A 162 -7.21 -15.77 -8.20
CA GLY A 162 -6.79 -15.65 -9.60
C GLY A 162 -5.58 -14.75 -9.85
N LEU A 163 -5.00 -14.14 -8.82
CA LEU A 163 -3.74 -13.41 -8.90
C LEU A 163 -2.63 -14.16 -8.16
N GLU A 164 -1.45 -14.19 -8.77
CA GLU A 164 -0.24 -14.71 -8.13
C GLU A 164 0.44 -13.60 -7.32
N PRO A 165 0.70 -13.81 -6.01
CA PRO A 165 1.44 -12.82 -5.23
C PRO A 165 2.86 -12.64 -5.79
N ASN A 166 3.37 -11.43 -5.69
CA ASN A 166 4.74 -11.06 -6.09
C ASN A 166 5.03 -11.16 -7.61
N ARG A 167 4.03 -11.43 -8.43
CA ARG A 167 4.12 -11.37 -9.89
C ARG A 167 3.69 -9.98 -10.37
N PRO A 168 4.46 -9.31 -11.25
CA PRO A 168 4.05 -8.06 -11.86
C PRO A 168 2.95 -8.29 -12.92
N TYR A 169 1.98 -7.40 -12.96
CA TYR A 169 0.86 -7.35 -13.90
C TYR A 169 0.78 -5.98 -14.55
N THR A 170 0.48 -5.92 -15.83
CA THR A 170 0.04 -4.69 -16.48
C THR A 170 -1.36 -4.29 -15.98
N SER A 171 -1.76 -3.03 -16.22
CA SER A 171 -3.13 -2.57 -15.92
C SER A 171 -4.19 -3.49 -16.53
N ALA A 172 -4.04 -3.85 -17.81
CA ALA A 172 -5.02 -4.69 -18.50
C ALA A 172 -5.15 -6.07 -17.84
N GLU A 173 -4.03 -6.75 -17.59
CA GLU A 173 -4.03 -8.09 -16.98
C GLU A 173 -4.64 -8.07 -15.57
N LEU A 174 -4.24 -7.12 -14.72
CA LEU A 174 -4.75 -7.02 -13.36
C LEU A 174 -6.26 -6.78 -13.34
N PHE A 175 -6.69 -5.74 -14.05
CA PHE A 175 -8.08 -5.30 -13.95
C PHE A 175 -9.08 -6.20 -14.68
N ASP A 176 -8.65 -7.02 -15.63
CA ASP A 176 -9.50 -8.06 -16.22
C ASP A 176 -9.85 -9.16 -15.18
N VAL A 177 -8.87 -9.59 -14.40
CA VAL A 177 -9.10 -10.54 -13.30
C VAL A 177 -10.00 -9.92 -12.23
N LEU A 178 -9.69 -8.70 -11.78
CA LEU A 178 -10.41 -8.04 -10.70
C LEU A 178 -11.85 -7.66 -11.07
N ARG A 179 -12.12 -7.33 -12.32
CA ARG A 179 -13.49 -7.04 -12.80
C ARG A 179 -14.39 -8.24 -12.63
N THR A 180 -13.91 -9.41 -13.02
CA THR A 180 -14.65 -10.68 -12.85
C THR A 180 -14.99 -10.94 -11.38
N GLN A 181 -14.03 -10.75 -10.49
CA GLN A 181 -14.24 -10.93 -9.05
C GLN A 181 -15.20 -9.90 -8.45
N ALA A 182 -15.05 -8.63 -8.82
CA ALA A 182 -15.92 -7.56 -8.34
C ALA A 182 -17.39 -7.79 -8.76
N GLN A 183 -17.61 -8.20 -10.00
CA GLN A 183 -18.96 -8.53 -10.50
C GLN A 183 -19.58 -9.72 -9.75
N ALA A 184 -18.80 -10.78 -9.50
CA ALA A 184 -19.28 -11.94 -8.75
C ALA A 184 -19.71 -11.57 -7.31
N ARG A 185 -18.96 -10.69 -6.65
CA ARG A 185 -19.27 -10.27 -5.26
C ARG A 185 -20.49 -9.35 -5.16
N VAL A 186 -20.70 -8.47 -6.15
CA VAL A 186 -21.88 -7.61 -6.21
C VAL A 186 -23.13 -8.46 -6.51
N GLY A 187 -23.03 -9.49 -7.38
CA GLY A 187 -24.13 -10.42 -7.68
C GLY A 187 -24.61 -11.21 -6.49
N VAL A 188 -23.70 -11.68 -5.65
CA VAL A 188 -24.06 -12.45 -4.42
C VAL A 188 -24.77 -11.58 -3.38
N GLY A 189 -24.49 -10.29 -3.31
CA GLY A 189 -25.14 -9.37 -2.36
C GLY A 189 -26.59 -9.01 -2.71
N VAL A 190 -27.05 -9.27 -3.93
CA VAL A 190 -28.42 -8.95 -4.39
C VAL A 190 -29.36 -10.13 -4.14
N ASP A 191 -28.87 -11.36 -4.20
CA ASP A 191 -29.71 -12.55 -4.00
C ASP A 191 -30.09 -12.80 -2.54
N ASP A 192 -29.31 -12.28 -1.57
CA ASP A 192 -29.60 -12.43 -0.14
C ASP A 192 -30.69 -11.47 0.39
N ILE A 193 -31.09 -10.46 -0.39
CA ILE A 193 -32.11 -9.46 0.01
C ILE A 193 -33.51 -9.83 -0.54
N THR A 194 -33.61 -10.77 -1.47
CA THR A 194 -34.88 -11.16 -2.12
C THR A 194 -35.51 -12.46 -1.60
N GLY A 195 -34.91 -13.08 -0.58
CA GLY A 195 -35.36 -14.35 0.02
C GLY A 195 -35.93 -14.18 1.42
N GLY A 196 -36.88 -13.26 1.65
CA GLY A 196 -37.56 -13.10 2.91
C GLY A 196 -39.06 -12.88 2.70
#